data_b8f53480fd92cc356690da85b856ac97
#
_entry.id   b8f53480fd92cc356690da85b856ac97
#
_cell.length_a   1.000
_cell.length_b   1.000
_cell.length_c   1.000
_cell.angle_alpha   90.00
_cell.angle_beta   90.00
_cell.angle_gamma   90.00
#
_symmetry.space_group_name_H-M   'P 1'
#
loop_
_entity.id
_entity.type
_entity.pdbx_description
1 polymer ?
#
loop_
_entity_poly.entity_id
_entity_poly.type
_entity_poly.pdbx_seq_one_letter_code
_entity_poly.pdbx_strand_id
1 'polypeptide(L)' 'LIRNVRKTLDSIATNNEDAAFTLMRAAENTRDEMLRQHMLRLIHRLNQDAVDLRILRDEVFDPSAKRALSVNI' A
#
# COMPACT_ATOMS: atom_id res chain seq x y z
N LEU A 1 -3.17 3.91 22.00
CA LEU A 1 -2.45 2.81 21.37
C LEU A 1 -3.02 2.46 20.00
N ILE A 2 -4.33 2.26 19.90
CA ILE A 2 -5.01 1.98 18.64
C ILE A 2 -4.85 3.16 17.66
N ARG A 3 -4.95 4.38 18.18
CA ARG A 3 -4.75 5.58 17.36
C ARG A 3 -3.35 5.61 16.76
N ASN A 4 -2.35 5.23 17.52
CA ASN A 4 -0.97 5.23 17.02
C ASN A 4 -0.76 4.15 15.96
N VAL A 5 -1.36 2.98 16.13
CA VAL A 5 -1.29 1.91 15.14
C VAL A 5 -1.95 2.36 13.84
N ARG A 6 -3.15 2.92 13.93
CA ARG A 6 -3.86 3.42 12.76
C ARG A 6 -3.05 4.46 12.01
N LYS A 7 -2.49 5.42 12.74
CA LYS A 7 -1.68 6.48 12.14
C LYS A 7 -0.43 5.92 11.49
N THR A 8 0.20 4.95 12.11
CA THR A 8 1.39 4.31 11.57
C THR A 8 1.06 3.57 10.28
N LEU A 9 -0.03 2.81 10.26
CA LEU A 9 -0.44 2.08 9.05
C LEU A 9 -0.72 3.04 7.90
N ASP A 10 -1.37 4.16 8.19
CA ASP A 10 -1.68 5.17 7.19
C ASP A 10 -0.40 5.80 6.64
N SER A 11 0.57 6.08 7.51
CA SER A 11 1.85 6.65 7.10
C SER A 11 2.63 5.69 6.21
N ILE A 12 2.65 4.39 6.56
CA ILE A 12 3.35 3.40 5.75
C ILE A 12 2.69 3.28 4.37
N ALA A 13 1.35 3.28 4.33
CA ALA A 13 0.65 3.24 3.06
C ALA A 13 1.00 4.44 2.17
N THR A 14 1.02 5.63 2.75
CA THR A 14 1.40 6.84 2.03
C THR A 14 2.84 6.76 1.54
N ASN A 15 3.76 6.29 2.37
CA ASN A 15 5.16 6.14 1.98
C ASN A 15 5.31 5.15 0.81
N ASN A 16 4.53 4.07 0.82
CA ASN A 16 4.56 3.11 -0.28
C ASN A 16 4.05 3.73 -1.58
N GLU A 17 3.01 4.54 -1.50
CA GLU A 17 2.48 5.24 -2.68
C GLU A 17 3.48 6.24 -3.23
N ASP A 18 4.16 6.97 -2.34
CA ASP A 18 5.18 7.93 -2.75
C ASP A 18 6.35 7.23 -3.42
N ALA A 19 6.77 6.09 -2.87
CA ALA A 19 7.84 5.28 -3.47
C ALA A 19 7.42 4.77 -4.84
N ALA A 20 6.18 4.32 -4.98
CA ALA A 20 5.66 3.84 -6.26
C ALA A 20 5.67 4.96 -7.31
N PHE A 21 5.29 6.16 -6.91
CA PHE A 21 5.30 7.32 -7.80
C PHE A 21 6.73 7.64 -8.27
N THR A 22 7.69 7.64 -7.35
CA THR A 22 9.09 7.89 -7.68
C THR A 22 9.64 6.82 -8.62
N LEU A 23 9.30 5.56 -8.36
CA LEU A 23 9.72 4.45 -9.25
C LEU A 23 9.09 4.59 -10.63
N MET A 24 7.85 5.06 -10.72
CA MET A 24 7.21 5.27 -12.01
C MET A 24 7.98 6.30 -12.84
N ARG A 25 8.40 7.38 -12.21
CA ARG A 25 9.21 8.39 -12.90
C ARG A 25 10.56 7.84 -13.35
N ALA A 26 11.18 7.03 -12.49
CA ALA A 26 12.45 6.37 -12.85
C ALA A 26 12.25 5.40 -14.03
N ALA A 27 11.16 4.64 -14.02
CA ALA A 27 10.86 3.70 -15.10
C ALA A 27 10.64 4.42 -16.42
N GLU A 28 10.01 5.58 -16.41
CA GLU A 28 9.79 6.39 -17.61
C GLU A 28 11.10 6.88 -18.21
N ASN A 29 12.13 7.04 -17.37
CA ASN A 29 13.41 7.61 -17.80
C ASN A 29 14.49 6.55 -18.05
N THR A 30 14.21 5.28 -17.83
CA THR A 30 15.19 4.23 -18.05
C THR A 30 15.05 3.66 -19.47
N ARG A 31 16.20 3.33 -20.07
CA ARG A 31 16.24 2.65 -21.37
C ARG A 31 16.45 1.15 -21.23
N ASP A 32 16.72 0.70 -20.01
CA ASP A 32 16.90 -0.73 -19.72
C ASP A 32 15.52 -1.36 -19.56
N GLU A 33 15.11 -2.14 -20.56
CA GLU A 33 13.77 -2.71 -20.57
C GLU A 33 13.55 -3.70 -19.42
N MET A 34 14.55 -4.51 -19.10
CA MET A 34 14.42 -5.46 -18.01
C MET A 34 14.29 -4.75 -16.67
N LEU A 35 15.08 -3.70 -16.48
CA LEU A 35 14.98 -2.89 -15.28
C LEU A 35 13.63 -2.20 -15.18
N ARG A 36 13.16 -1.67 -16.29
CA ARG A 36 11.85 -1.01 -16.33
C ARG A 36 10.74 -1.98 -15.94
N GLN A 37 10.76 -3.19 -16.48
CA GLN A 37 9.77 -4.21 -16.15
C GLN A 37 9.82 -4.57 -14.67
N HIS A 38 11.02 -4.65 -14.10
CA HIS A 38 11.19 -4.91 -12.68
C HIS A 38 10.58 -3.77 -11.84
N MET A 39 10.83 -2.53 -12.24
CA MET A 39 10.26 -1.36 -11.55
C MET A 39 8.74 -1.38 -11.58
N LEU A 40 8.15 -1.73 -12.74
CA LEU A 40 6.70 -1.77 -12.87
C LEU A 40 6.09 -2.83 -11.94
N ARG A 41 6.75 -3.97 -11.79
CA ARG A 41 6.30 -4.99 -10.83
C ARG A 41 6.36 -4.49 -9.40
N LEU A 42 7.43 -3.77 -9.04
CA LEU A 42 7.57 -3.20 -7.71
C LEU A 42 6.50 -2.13 -7.45
N ILE A 43 6.21 -1.29 -8.44
CA ILE A 43 5.17 -0.28 -8.34
C ILE A 43 3.83 -0.94 -8.02
N HIS A 44 3.51 -2.00 -8.74
CA HIS A 44 2.26 -2.72 -8.50
C HIS A 44 2.19 -3.27 -7.08
N ARG A 45 3.28 -3.87 -6.59
CA ARG A 45 3.33 -4.44 -5.25
C ARG A 45 3.22 -3.35 -4.18
N LEU A 46 3.90 -2.23 -4.37
CA LEU A 46 3.83 -1.12 -3.41
C LEU A 46 2.42 -0.55 -3.31
N ASN A 47 1.75 -0.40 -4.44
CA ASN A 47 0.38 0.10 -4.45
C ASN A 47 -0.59 -0.90 -3.83
N GLN A 48 -0.39 -2.19 -4.08
CA GLN A 48 -1.21 -3.22 -3.47
C GLN A 48 -1.00 -3.26 -1.95
N ASP A 49 0.24 -3.14 -1.51
CA ASP A 49 0.55 -3.09 -0.08
C ASP A 49 -0.12 -1.88 0.58
N ALA A 50 -0.15 -0.74 -0.11
CA ALA A 50 -0.81 0.45 0.42
C ALA A 50 -2.31 0.21 0.62
N VAL A 51 -2.95 -0.44 -0.35
CA VAL A 51 -4.37 -0.80 -0.23
C VAL A 51 -4.58 -1.72 0.97
N ASP A 52 -3.75 -2.75 1.09
CA ASP A 52 -3.87 -3.73 2.16
C ASP A 52 -3.66 -3.08 3.54
N LEU A 53 -2.71 -2.16 3.62
CA LEU A 53 -2.44 -1.44 4.88
C LEU A 53 -3.63 -0.57 5.29
N ARG A 54 -4.30 0.05 4.33
CA ARG A 54 -5.48 0.87 4.63
C ARG A 54 -6.66 0.02 5.05
N ILE A 55 -6.83 -1.14 4.45
CA ILE A 55 -7.86 -2.08 4.86
C ILE A 55 -7.60 -2.52 6.31
N LEU A 56 -6.36 -2.89 6.61
CA LEU A 56 -5.99 -3.28 7.96
C LEU A 56 -6.19 -2.13 8.96
N ARG A 57 -5.85 -0.91 8.56
CA ARG A 57 -6.09 0.28 9.38
C ARG A 57 -7.55 0.40 9.77
N ASP A 58 -8.43 0.20 8.79
CA ASP A 58 -9.86 0.34 9.02
C ASP A 58 -10.39 -0.80 9.90
N GLU A 59 -9.89 -2.00 9.74
CA GLU A 59 -10.26 -3.13 10.58
C GLU A 59 -9.85 -2.92 12.04
N VAL A 60 -8.65 -2.41 12.26
CA VAL A 60 -8.15 -2.17 13.61
C VAL A 60 -8.95 -1.07 14.28
N PHE A 61 -9.33 -0.05 13.52
CA PHE A 61 -10.00 1.11 14.07
C PHE A 61 -11.51 0.90 14.24
N ASP A 62 -12.14 0.15 13.35
CA ASP A 62 -13.59 -0.01 13.32
C ASP A 62 -13.97 -1.48 13.59
N PRO A 63 -14.34 -1.84 14.83
CA PRO A 63 -14.77 -3.19 15.13
C PRO A 63 -15.96 -3.67 14.31
N SER A 64 -16.83 -2.75 13.90
CA SER A 64 -17.99 -3.09 13.07
C SER A 64 -17.57 -3.58 11.70
N ALA A 65 -16.61 -2.91 11.07
CA ALA A 65 -16.06 -3.32 9.79
C ALA A 65 -15.41 -4.69 9.88
N LYS A 66 -14.65 -4.94 10.93
CA LYS A 66 -14.01 -6.22 11.16
C LYS A 66 -15.04 -7.33 11.32
N ARG A 67 -16.11 -7.05 12.07
CA ARG A 67 -17.18 -8.01 12.30
C ARG A 67 -17.90 -8.34 10.98
N ALA A 68 -18.16 -7.34 10.17
CA ALA A 68 -18.80 -7.54 8.88
C ALA A 68 -17.97 -8.42 7.96
N LEU A 69 -16.65 -8.22 7.94
CA LEU A 69 -15.74 -9.05 7.14
C LEU A 69 -15.75 -10.48 7.65
N SER A 70 -15.79 -10.69 8.96
CA SER A 70 -15.84 -12.02 9.54
C SER A 70 -17.13 -12.76 9.18
N VAL A 71 -18.25 -12.04 9.13
CA VAL A 71 -19.54 -12.63 8.79
C VAL A 71 -19.57 -13.10 7.33
N ASN A 72 -18.88 -12.41 6.44
CA ASN A 72 -18.86 -12.73 5.01
C ASN A 72 -17.93 -13.90 4.68
N ILE A 73 -17.18 -14.35 5.61
CA ILE A 73 -16.31 -15.51 5.44
C ILE A 73 -17.03 -16.77 5.85
#